data_01d04869ab5256fead354a8e92a4238b
#
_entry.id   01d04869ab5256fead354a8e92a4238b
#
_cell.length_a   1.000
_cell.length_b   1.000
_cell.length_c   1.000
_cell.angle_alpha   90.00
_cell.angle_beta   90.00
_cell.angle_gamma   90.00
#
_symmetry.space_group_name_H-M   'P 1'
#
loop_
_entity.id
_entity.type
_entity.pdbx_description
1 polymer ?
#
loop_
_entity_poly.entity_id
_entity_poly.type
_entity_poly.pdbx_seq_one_letter_code
_entity_poly.pdbx_strand_id
1 'polypeptide(L)'
;MSKLREDKVGFVSPNKEDDAAKIKSLEDWTNDRIKLLSWRPFIGTLAMNLELIPVVDYRCPTACTDGKRIYFNPHFLNDLTEGERLTILAHEIWHCGLSHFSREHGRIEDHNMWNHAIDHEVNSLLEDDGFEIPTHAILYRPHKGKSAEQVFELIKNEEIEMRGKCLDEHANSAPGEDTEPGNDGSDGWSTIEVDGKGKITAKVDSEFRPRRNDDVWKDWKNKMMAAAQQCQNKGTDMGVYQSHIDDLFKSKMPWREILRQFLTPMFDSTRKWLPPNRRHVYKKVYLPSLRKEKQLNIVIAIDTSGSTTGDIVRTFVSEVFAILNSFGGYQLRLIQCDMQIAEDVIYNMENPFIAEDFKLKGGGGTDFHPVFDLIAEDYEQPEALLYLTDGFGSAPKNSPNYPVIWGIIDGGVKPAQWGQSLSLDLGN
;
A
#
# COMPACT_ATOMS: atom_id res chain seq x y z
N MET A 1 5.42 20.37 34.59
CA MET A 1 6.59 20.44 33.69
C MET A 1 6.89 21.89 33.40
N SER A 2 8.04 22.40 33.81
CA SER A 2 8.39 23.82 33.69
C SER A 2 8.84 24.09 32.25
N LYS A 3 8.16 25.02 31.57
CA LYS A 3 8.62 25.60 30.30
C LYS A 3 10.06 26.07 30.48
N LEU A 4 11.01 25.39 29.82
CA LEU A 4 12.36 25.92 29.64
C LEU A 4 12.22 27.24 28.90
N ARG A 5 12.66 28.34 29.51
CA ARG A 5 12.54 29.65 28.87
C ARG A 5 13.46 29.67 27.65
N GLU A 6 12.97 30.05 26.50
CA GLU A 6 13.68 30.20 25.20
C GLU A 6 14.98 31.01 25.30
N ASP A 7 15.13 31.83 26.35
CA ASP A 7 16.32 32.68 26.64
C ASP A 7 17.57 31.89 27.03
N LYS A 8 17.53 30.54 27.17
CA LYS A 8 18.65 29.73 27.65
C LYS A 8 19.25 28.80 26.62
N VAL A 9 18.64 28.64 25.44
CA VAL A 9 19.12 27.74 24.40
C VAL A 9 19.86 28.56 23.34
N GLY A 10 21.14 28.26 23.12
CA GLY A 10 21.96 28.80 22.06
C GLY A 10 22.07 27.80 20.91
N PHE A 11 21.82 28.22 19.70
CA PHE A 11 22.00 27.37 18.51
C PHE A 11 23.37 27.61 17.90
N VAL A 12 24.08 26.52 17.54
CA VAL A 12 25.41 26.55 16.90
C VAL A 12 25.44 25.63 15.69
N SER A 13 26.23 25.97 14.68
CA SER A 13 26.47 25.09 13.53
C SER A 13 27.48 24.00 13.87
N PRO A 14 27.46 22.86 13.13
CA PRO A 14 28.48 21.82 13.21
C PRO A 14 29.90 22.38 13.11
N ASN A 15 30.83 21.75 13.79
CA ASN A 15 32.23 22.15 13.80
C ASN A 15 33.08 21.27 12.84
N LYS A 16 34.42 21.48 12.79
CA LYS A 16 35.31 20.73 11.89
C LYS A 16 35.42 19.25 12.25
N GLU A 17 35.22 18.86 13.50
CA GLU A 17 35.21 17.47 13.93
C GLU A 17 33.95 16.78 13.48
N ASP A 18 32.81 17.49 13.56
CA ASP A 18 31.54 17.03 13.00
C ASP A 18 31.63 16.83 11.48
N ASP A 19 32.27 17.76 10.76
CA ASP A 19 32.47 17.65 9.29
C ASP A 19 33.33 16.42 8.92
N ALA A 20 34.39 16.16 9.69
CA ALA A 20 35.21 14.96 9.49
C ALA A 20 34.44 13.66 9.80
N ALA A 21 33.62 13.67 10.84
CA ALA A 21 32.74 12.55 11.16
C ALA A 21 31.70 12.28 10.08
N LYS A 22 31.12 13.33 9.49
CA LYS A 22 30.17 13.22 8.36
C LYS A 22 30.78 12.53 7.16
N ILE A 23 32.01 12.92 6.77
CA ILE A 23 32.69 12.32 5.61
C ILE A 23 32.90 10.81 5.84
N LYS A 24 33.46 10.45 7.01
CA LYS A 24 33.72 9.06 7.36
C LYS A 24 32.44 8.21 7.40
N SER A 25 31.43 8.67 8.10
CA SER A 25 30.18 7.93 8.26
C SER A 25 29.42 7.76 6.94
N LEU A 26 29.52 8.74 6.03
CA LEU A 26 28.94 8.62 4.68
C LEU A 26 29.65 7.54 3.85
N GLU A 27 30.99 7.44 3.98
CA GLU A 27 31.77 6.39 3.33
C GLU A 27 31.40 5.01 3.90
N ASP A 28 31.33 4.88 5.23
CA ASP A 28 30.96 3.64 5.91
C ASP A 28 29.56 3.16 5.48
N TRP A 29 28.56 4.03 5.52
CA TRP A 29 27.20 3.66 5.12
C TRP A 29 27.03 3.44 3.61
N THR A 30 27.84 4.08 2.79
CA THR A 30 27.90 3.77 1.36
C THR A 30 28.42 2.36 1.10
N ASN A 31 29.46 1.95 1.86
CA ASN A 31 29.99 0.58 1.80
C ASN A 31 29.00 -0.44 2.36
N ASP A 32 28.34 -0.14 3.48
CA ASP A 32 27.31 -0.99 4.06
C ASP A 32 26.14 -1.21 3.10
N ARG A 33 25.73 -0.18 2.36
CA ARG A 33 24.70 -0.27 1.32
C ARG A 33 25.10 -1.23 0.18
N ILE A 34 26.38 -1.24 -0.23
CA ILE A 34 26.91 -2.17 -1.21
C ILE A 34 26.91 -3.61 -0.67
N LYS A 35 27.28 -3.79 0.60
CA LYS A 35 27.22 -5.10 1.27
C LYS A 35 25.78 -5.60 1.35
N LEU A 36 24.84 -4.74 1.69
CA LEU A 36 23.42 -5.05 1.75
C LEU A 36 22.89 -5.52 0.40
N LEU A 37 23.33 -4.90 -0.71
CA LEU A 37 22.98 -5.32 -2.06
C LEU A 37 23.44 -6.75 -2.38
N SER A 38 24.58 -7.19 -1.81
CA SER A 38 25.12 -8.54 -2.01
C SER A 38 24.48 -9.57 -1.07
N TRP A 39 24.18 -9.17 0.17
CA TRP A 39 23.65 -10.06 1.21
C TRP A 39 22.14 -10.19 1.18
N ARG A 40 21.43 -9.06 1.01
CA ARG A 40 19.97 -8.95 0.91
C ARG A 40 19.60 -8.14 -0.33
N PRO A 41 19.66 -8.72 -1.53
CA PRO A 41 19.53 -7.98 -2.80
C PRO A 41 18.25 -7.17 -2.92
N PHE A 42 17.16 -7.62 -2.35
CA PHE A 42 15.88 -6.89 -2.36
C PHE A 42 16.00 -5.56 -1.61
N ILE A 43 16.39 -5.61 -0.32
CA ILE A 43 16.58 -4.41 0.51
C ILE A 43 17.70 -3.54 -0.04
N GLY A 44 18.81 -4.14 -0.47
CA GLY A 44 19.94 -3.43 -1.05
C GLY A 44 19.56 -2.66 -2.33
N THR A 45 18.68 -3.22 -3.18
CA THR A 45 18.14 -2.51 -4.34
C THR A 45 17.28 -1.32 -3.92
N LEU A 46 16.47 -1.47 -2.89
CA LEU A 46 15.66 -0.38 -2.32
C LEU A 46 16.55 0.71 -1.71
N ALA A 47 17.63 0.34 -1.01
CA ALA A 47 18.60 1.25 -0.43
C ALA A 47 19.20 2.24 -1.44
N MET A 48 19.38 1.80 -2.70
CA MET A 48 19.92 2.65 -3.76
C MET A 48 18.98 3.77 -4.20
N ASN A 49 17.71 3.74 -3.79
CA ASN A 49 16.72 4.79 -4.08
C ASN A 49 16.72 5.94 -3.05
N LEU A 50 17.53 5.84 -2.01
CA LEU A 50 17.60 6.84 -0.94
C LEU A 50 18.97 7.55 -0.98
N GLU A 51 18.94 8.86 -0.84
CA GLU A 51 20.14 9.68 -0.67
C GLU A 51 20.56 9.65 0.81
N LEU A 52 21.83 9.43 1.09
CA LEU A 52 22.37 9.41 2.45
C LEU A 52 22.91 10.79 2.81
N ILE A 53 22.39 11.41 3.87
CA ILE A 53 22.78 12.75 4.31
C ILE A 53 23.20 12.72 5.77
N PRO A 54 24.51 12.79 6.06
CA PRO A 54 25.00 12.91 7.43
C PRO A 54 24.69 14.29 7.97
N VAL A 55 24.08 14.38 9.16
CA VAL A 55 23.70 15.63 9.80
C VAL A 55 24.04 15.60 11.29
N VAL A 56 24.46 16.74 11.81
CA VAL A 56 24.66 16.93 13.26
C VAL A 56 23.65 17.96 13.73
N ASP A 57 22.44 17.47 13.99
CA ASP A 57 21.29 18.30 14.36
C ASP A 57 20.58 17.70 15.56
N TYR A 58 20.18 18.55 16.53
CA TYR A 58 19.52 18.10 17.75
C TYR A 58 18.17 17.41 17.51
N ARG A 59 17.57 17.63 16.32
CA ARG A 59 16.31 17.01 15.89
C ARG A 59 16.51 15.64 15.22
N CYS A 60 17.77 15.25 14.96
CA CYS A 60 18.12 13.96 14.39
C CYS A 60 19.29 13.34 15.15
N PRO A 61 19.07 12.86 16.39
CA PRO A 61 20.13 12.29 17.21
C PRO A 61 20.61 10.92 16.72
N THR A 62 19.79 10.20 16.00
CA THR A 62 20.05 8.85 15.46
C THR A 62 19.99 8.84 13.92
N ALA A 63 18.91 8.33 13.35
CA ALA A 63 18.60 8.38 11.93
C ALA A 63 17.12 8.73 11.72
N CYS A 64 16.76 9.16 10.52
CA CYS A 64 15.37 9.32 10.11
C CYS A 64 15.27 9.43 8.58
N THR A 65 14.10 9.12 8.04
CA THR A 65 13.87 9.22 6.59
C THR A 65 12.67 10.10 6.23
N ASP A 66 12.76 10.79 5.09
CA ASP A 66 11.65 11.50 4.44
C ASP A 66 11.12 10.76 3.19
N GLY A 67 11.54 9.51 3.00
CA GLY A 67 11.19 8.67 1.85
C GLY A 67 11.98 8.93 0.57
N LYS A 68 12.84 9.97 0.56
CA LYS A 68 13.81 10.25 -0.51
C LYS A 68 15.23 10.24 0.01
N ARG A 69 15.41 10.57 1.28
CA ARG A 69 16.68 10.72 1.96
C ARG A 69 16.65 10.00 3.29
N ILE A 70 17.80 9.50 3.69
CA ILE A 70 18.06 9.08 5.06
C ILE A 70 19.00 10.11 5.66
N TYR A 71 18.54 10.81 6.68
CA TYR A 71 19.35 11.68 7.51
C TYR A 71 19.87 10.87 8.69
N PHE A 72 21.11 11.08 9.08
CA PHE A 72 21.69 10.32 10.16
C PHE A 72 22.80 11.09 10.88
N ASN A 73 22.89 10.87 12.20
CA ASN A 73 23.93 11.45 13.01
C ASN A 73 25.24 10.62 12.87
N PRO A 74 26.35 11.23 12.40
CA PRO A 74 27.62 10.53 12.20
C PRO A 74 28.22 10.02 13.53
N HIS A 75 28.02 10.69 14.66
CA HIS A 75 28.52 10.25 15.95
C HIS A 75 27.78 9.01 16.44
N PHE A 76 26.46 8.98 16.30
CA PHE A 76 25.66 7.77 16.54
C PHE A 76 26.13 6.60 15.69
N LEU A 77 26.31 6.82 14.38
CA LEU A 77 26.69 5.77 13.46
C LEU A 77 28.08 5.19 13.75
N ASN A 78 29.04 6.03 14.18
CA ASN A 78 30.39 5.60 14.49
C ASN A 78 30.48 4.70 15.74
N ASP A 79 29.51 4.76 16.63
CA ASP A 79 29.45 3.94 17.86
C ASP A 79 28.85 2.56 17.61
N LEU A 80 28.28 2.33 16.41
CA LEU A 80 27.62 1.08 16.04
C LEU A 80 28.58 0.09 15.37
N THR A 81 28.33 -1.18 15.63
CA THR A 81 28.92 -2.28 14.86
C THR A 81 28.41 -2.28 13.42
N GLU A 82 29.10 -2.98 12.51
CA GLU A 82 28.66 -3.15 11.14
C GLU A 82 27.25 -3.79 11.07
N GLY A 83 26.97 -4.82 11.87
CA GLY A 83 25.68 -5.49 11.93
C GLY A 83 24.55 -4.53 12.33
N GLU A 84 24.78 -3.72 13.38
CA GLU A 84 23.81 -2.70 13.83
C GLU A 84 23.57 -1.62 12.77
N ARG A 85 24.64 -1.14 12.10
CA ARG A 85 24.48 -0.17 10.99
C ARG A 85 23.67 -0.71 9.83
N LEU A 86 23.88 -1.98 9.44
CA LEU A 86 23.08 -2.66 8.41
C LEU A 86 21.61 -2.78 8.84
N THR A 87 21.37 -3.07 10.11
CA THR A 87 20.01 -3.16 10.68
C THR A 87 19.31 -1.82 10.63
N ILE A 88 19.96 -0.73 11.07
CA ILE A 88 19.35 0.60 11.03
C ILE A 88 19.08 1.05 9.59
N LEU A 89 20.00 0.80 8.66
CA LEU A 89 19.81 1.11 7.26
C LEU A 89 18.58 0.37 6.69
N ALA A 90 18.45 -0.93 6.99
CA ALA A 90 17.30 -1.72 6.56
C ALA A 90 15.99 -1.25 7.22
N HIS A 91 16.07 -0.82 8.49
CA HIS A 91 14.96 -0.27 9.26
C HIS A 91 14.36 0.98 8.58
N GLU A 92 15.18 1.97 8.24
CA GLU A 92 14.75 3.17 7.54
C GLU A 92 14.09 2.87 6.16
N ILE A 93 14.65 1.88 5.45
CA ILE A 93 14.10 1.43 4.16
C ILE A 93 12.71 0.83 4.35
N TRP A 94 12.50 0.04 5.41
CA TRP A 94 11.22 -0.59 5.67
C TRP A 94 10.15 0.40 6.14
N HIS A 95 10.48 1.47 6.83
CA HIS A 95 9.52 2.55 7.08
C HIS A 95 8.96 3.12 5.79
N CYS A 96 9.80 3.26 4.77
CA CYS A 96 9.38 3.65 3.44
C CYS A 96 8.55 2.54 2.74
N GLY A 97 9.04 1.30 2.78
CA GLY A 97 8.42 0.15 2.11
C GLY A 97 7.03 -0.18 2.65
N LEU A 98 6.83 -0.11 3.96
CA LEU A 98 5.55 -0.34 4.64
C LEU A 98 4.64 0.90 4.64
N SER A 99 5.12 2.02 4.06
CA SER A 99 4.35 3.28 3.95
C SER A 99 3.86 3.82 5.29
N HIS A 100 4.65 3.65 6.38
CA HIS A 100 4.24 3.98 7.74
C HIS A 100 3.74 5.42 7.91
N PHE A 101 4.39 6.36 7.22
CA PHE A 101 4.03 7.78 7.28
C PHE A 101 2.69 8.11 6.61
N SER A 102 2.21 7.30 5.67
CA SER A 102 0.87 7.44 5.10
C SER A 102 -0.21 6.73 5.91
N ARG A 103 0.19 5.76 6.75
CA ARG A 103 -0.69 4.96 7.61
C ARG A 103 -0.99 5.65 8.96
N GLU A 104 -0.36 6.77 9.26
CA GLU A 104 -0.51 7.55 10.50
C GLU A 104 -1.88 8.25 10.64
N HIS A 105 -2.68 8.30 9.58
CA HIS A 105 -3.94 9.03 9.54
C HIS A 105 -4.87 8.70 10.71
N GLY A 106 -5.28 9.75 11.46
CA GLY A 106 -6.18 9.64 12.61
C GLY A 106 -5.51 9.24 13.93
N ARG A 107 -4.17 9.07 13.98
CA ARG A 107 -3.39 8.68 15.18
C ARG A 107 -2.49 9.80 15.71
N ILE A 108 -2.70 11.03 15.22
CA ILE A 108 -1.86 12.22 15.48
C ILE A 108 -1.77 12.56 16.98
N GLU A 109 -2.80 12.25 17.77
CA GLU A 109 -2.82 12.52 19.22
C GLU A 109 -1.92 11.57 20.03
N ASP A 110 -1.53 10.43 19.43
CA ASP A 110 -0.78 9.34 20.08
C ASP A 110 0.50 8.97 19.32
N HIS A 111 1.26 9.96 18.84
CA HIS A 111 2.49 9.75 18.04
C HIS A 111 3.47 8.76 18.67
N ASN A 112 3.68 8.86 19.99
CA ASN A 112 4.62 7.97 20.66
C ASN A 112 4.18 6.50 20.59
N MET A 113 2.90 6.23 20.78
CA MET A 113 2.34 4.87 20.64
C MET A 113 2.46 4.37 19.21
N TRP A 114 2.21 5.27 18.23
CA TRP A 114 2.35 4.93 16.81
C TRP A 114 3.80 4.62 16.45
N ASN A 115 4.76 5.42 16.90
CA ASN A 115 6.18 5.16 16.69
C ASN A 115 6.61 3.80 17.26
N HIS A 116 6.18 3.47 18.48
CA HIS A 116 6.42 2.14 19.05
C HIS A 116 5.83 1.01 18.21
N ALA A 117 4.65 1.22 17.64
CA ALA A 117 3.96 0.20 16.85
C ALA A 117 4.65 -0.04 15.49
N ILE A 118 5.05 1.01 14.79
CA ILE A 118 5.74 0.90 13.49
C ILE A 118 7.16 0.34 13.64
N ASP A 119 7.89 0.72 14.70
CA ASP A 119 9.21 0.16 15.01
C ASP A 119 9.12 -1.33 15.31
N HIS A 120 8.10 -1.74 16.08
CA HIS A 120 7.88 -3.15 16.33
C HIS A 120 7.63 -3.94 15.04
N GLU A 121 6.79 -3.43 14.11
CA GLU A 121 6.50 -4.09 12.84
C GLU A 121 7.78 -4.27 12.03
N VAL A 122 8.59 -3.22 11.89
CA VAL A 122 9.87 -3.28 11.16
C VAL A 122 10.87 -4.21 11.84
N ASN A 123 11.09 -4.07 13.15
CA ASN A 123 12.07 -4.87 13.87
C ASN A 123 11.69 -6.35 13.91
N SER A 124 10.37 -6.67 13.97
CA SER A 124 9.87 -8.03 13.84
C SER A 124 10.23 -8.65 12.48
N LEU A 125 10.03 -7.89 11.41
CA LEU A 125 10.33 -8.32 10.05
C LEU A 125 11.83 -8.51 9.82
N LEU A 126 12.66 -7.59 10.35
CA LEU A 126 14.11 -7.67 10.23
C LEU A 126 14.70 -8.83 11.05
N GLU A 127 14.17 -9.09 12.27
CA GLU A 127 14.60 -10.25 13.06
C GLU A 127 14.29 -11.57 12.32
N ASP A 128 13.14 -11.67 11.65
CA ASP A 128 12.77 -12.86 10.86
C ASP A 128 13.65 -13.03 9.61
N ASP A 129 14.19 -11.94 9.05
CA ASP A 129 15.17 -11.98 7.95
C ASP A 129 16.61 -12.21 8.43
N GLY A 130 16.84 -12.31 9.75
CA GLY A 130 18.13 -12.63 10.33
C GLY A 130 19.05 -11.42 10.55
N PHE A 131 18.49 -10.20 10.64
CA PHE A 131 19.22 -9.03 11.10
C PHE A 131 19.40 -9.07 12.62
N GLU A 132 20.51 -8.50 13.09
CA GLU A 132 20.80 -8.36 14.51
C GLU A 132 20.06 -7.16 15.09
N ILE A 133 18.93 -7.41 15.76
CA ILE A 133 18.16 -6.34 16.39
C ILE A 133 18.83 -5.94 17.71
N PRO A 134 19.21 -4.66 17.91
CA PRO A 134 19.76 -4.18 19.16
C PRO A 134 18.87 -4.52 20.36
N THR A 135 19.46 -4.90 21.49
CA THR A 135 18.70 -5.37 22.66
C THR A 135 17.79 -4.32 23.28
N HIS A 136 18.06 -3.05 23.03
CA HIS A 136 17.26 -1.91 23.50
C HIS A 136 16.17 -1.49 22.50
N ALA A 137 16.18 -2.04 21.28
CA ALA A 137 15.20 -1.71 20.25
C ALA A 137 13.79 -2.20 20.63
N ILE A 138 12.78 -1.52 20.08
CA ILE A 138 11.38 -1.88 20.31
C ILE A 138 11.07 -3.17 19.56
N LEU A 139 10.86 -4.24 20.32
CA LEU A 139 10.44 -5.54 19.80
C LEU A 139 9.65 -6.32 20.84
N TYR A 140 8.35 -6.37 20.68
CA TYR A 140 7.42 -7.14 21.55
C TYR A 140 7.31 -8.57 21.04
N ARG A 141 8.29 -9.45 21.34
CA ARG A 141 8.39 -10.82 20.80
C ARG A 141 7.12 -11.65 20.88
N PRO A 142 6.25 -11.58 21.93
CA PRO A 142 4.98 -12.30 21.95
C PRO A 142 4.00 -11.85 20.86
N HIS A 143 4.23 -10.71 20.24
CA HIS A 143 3.36 -10.07 19.26
C HIS A 143 3.99 -9.98 17.87
N LYS A 144 5.07 -10.75 17.60
CA LYS A 144 5.71 -10.82 16.28
C LYS A 144 4.70 -11.12 15.16
N GLY A 145 4.91 -10.50 14.01
CA GLY A 145 4.06 -10.67 12.82
C GLY A 145 2.74 -9.89 12.86
N LYS A 146 2.48 -9.11 13.93
CA LYS A 146 1.34 -8.18 13.97
C LYS A 146 1.67 -6.90 13.21
N SER A 147 0.66 -6.33 12.53
CA SER A 147 0.80 -5.01 11.89
C SER A 147 0.91 -3.88 12.92
N ALA A 148 1.42 -2.73 12.48
CA ALA A 148 1.52 -1.55 13.34
C ALA A 148 0.16 -1.16 13.93
N GLU A 149 -0.93 -1.25 13.17
CA GLU A 149 -2.28 -0.95 13.65
C GLU A 149 -2.70 -1.88 14.79
N GLN A 150 -2.42 -3.18 14.63
CA GLN A 150 -2.75 -4.17 15.67
C GLN A 150 -1.96 -3.93 16.94
N VAL A 151 -0.66 -3.60 16.82
CA VAL A 151 0.20 -3.30 17.98
C VAL A 151 -0.21 -1.98 18.63
N PHE A 152 -0.54 -0.95 17.84
CA PHE A 152 -1.04 0.33 18.35
C PHE A 152 -2.30 0.14 19.21
N GLU A 153 -3.28 -0.65 18.75
CA GLU A 153 -4.48 -0.93 19.53
C GLU A 153 -4.16 -1.72 20.83
N LEU A 154 -3.22 -2.65 20.80
CA LEU A 154 -2.78 -3.37 22.00
C LEU A 154 -2.11 -2.44 23.01
N ILE A 155 -1.28 -1.49 22.56
CA ILE A 155 -0.67 -0.48 23.44
C ILE A 155 -1.75 0.43 24.02
N LYS A 156 -2.69 0.90 23.19
CA LYS A 156 -3.77 1.78 23.59
C LYS A 156 -4.70 1.14 24.63
N ASN A 157 -4.93 -0.17 24.51
CA ASN A 157 -5.74 -0.95 25.45
C ASN A 157 -4.96 -1.40 26.70
N GLU A 158 -3.72 -0.93 26.90
CA GLU A 158 -2.83 -1.31 27.99
C GLU A 158 -2.49 -2.82 28.04
N GLU A 159 -2.67 -3.55 26.94
CA GLU A 159 -2.29 -4.95 26.82
C GLU A 159 -0.78 -5.13 26.57
N ILE A 160 -0.11 -4.08 26.08
CA ILE A 160 1.35 -3.98 25.92
C ILE A 160 1.84 -2.75 26.69
N GLU A 161 2.76 -2.99 27.62
CA GLU A 161 3.53 -1.91 28.24
C GLU A 161 4.64 -1.45 27.29
N MET A 162 4.67 -0.16 26.96
CA MET A 162 5.71 0.39 26.10
C MET A 162 7.09 0.24 26.74
N ARG A 163 7.99 -0.48 26.06
CA ARG A 163 9.37 -0.74 26.48
C ARG A 163 10.28 -0.71 25.27
N GLY A 164 11.52 -0.32 25.46
CA GLY A 164 12.52 -0.20 24.42
C GLY A 164 12.70 1.25 23.98
N LYS A 165 13.68 1.47 23.10
CA LYS A 165 13.96 2.77 22.49
C LYS A 165 13.72 2.66 21.00
N CYS A 166 13.14 3.71 20.41
CA CYS A 166 13.10 3.85 18.96
C CYS A 166 14.54 3.88 18.43
N LEU A 167 14.78 3.17 17.34
CA LEU A 167 16.08 3.15 16.65
C LEU A 167 16.26 4.42 15.80
N ASP A 168 15.18 5.10 15.51
CA ASP A 168 15.13 6.31 14.72
C ASP A 168 14.24 7.38 15.39
N GLU A 169 14.35 8.60 14.94
CA GLU A 169 13.39 9.65 15.24
C GLU A 169 12.59 9.97 13.98
N HIS A 170 11.33 9.61 13.98
CA HIS A 170 10.46 9.97 12.89
C HIS A 170 10.32 11.48 12.78
N ALA A 171 10.63 12.04 11.62
CA ALA A 171 10.53 13.48 11.34
C ALA A 171 9.06 13.94 11.39
N ASN A 172 8.49 14.03 12.59
CA ASN A 172 7.09 14.37 12.85
C ASN A 172 6.80 15.85 12.82
N SER A 173 7.78 16.70 12.56
CA SER A 173 7.55 18.13 12.62
C SER A 173 7.36 18.70 11.23
N ALA A 174 6.16 19.23 11.00
CA ALA A 174 5.98 20.31 10.03
C ALA A 174 6.98 21.43 10.40
N PRO A 175 7.60 22.10 9.40
CA PRO A 175 8.50 23.20 9.71
C PRO A 175 7.70 24.27 10.45
N GLY A 176 7.88 24.42 11.76
CA GLY A 176 7.26 25.46 12.55
C GLY A 176 6.68 25.06 13.92
N GLU A 177 6.64 23.81 14.29
CA GLU A 177 6.25 23.46 15.67
C GLU A 177 7.49 23.11 16.49
N ASP A 178 7.70 23.89 17.58
CA ASP A 178 8.81 23.81 18.52
C ASP A 178 8.81 22.45 19.23
N THR A 179 9.60 21.51 18.73
CA THR A 179 10.01 20.35 19.54
C THR A 179 11.00 20.83 20.56
N GLU A 180 10.57 20.93 21.83
CA GLU A 180 11.49 21.16 22.95
C GLU A 180 12.55 20.04 22.94
N PRO A 181 13.85 20.38 23.12
CA PRO A 181 14.90 19.37 23.25
C PRO A 181 14.55 18.48 24.45
N GLY A 182 14.20 17.22 24.16
CA GLY A 182 13.91 16.24 25.19
C GLY A 182 15.10 16.10 26.10
N ASN A 183 14.89 16.29 27.40
CA ASN A 183 15.88 16.04 28.42
C ASN A 183 15.99 14.53 28.70
N ASP A 184 16.36 13.78 27.69
CA ASP A 184 16.78 12.39 27.83
C ASP A 184 18.34 12.35 27.79
N GLY A 185 18.88 12.76 28.91
CA GLY A 185 20.32 12.92 29.11
C GLY A 185 21.02 11.61 29.31
N SER A 186 21.15 10.77 28.33
CA SER A 186 21.92 9.55 28.60
C SER A 186 22.92 9.09 27.58
N ASP A 187 22.88 9.51 26.33
CA ASP A 187 23.80 8.86 25.40
C ASP A 187 24.58 9.87 24.58
N GLY A 188 25.89 9.90 24.82
CA GLY A 188 26.98 10.76 24.36
C GLY A 188 27.09 11.17 22.89
N TRP A 189 26.00 11.16 22.11
CA TRP A 189 25.96 11.64 20.74
C TRP A 189 25.64 13.14 20.67
N SER A 190 26.50 13.92 21.32
CA SER A 190 26.30 15.30 21.73
C SER A 190 25.91 16.27 20.63
N THR A 191 24.62 16.26 20.30
CA THR A 191 23.96 17.35 19.58
C THR A 191 23.49 18.46 20.50
N ILE A 192 23.48 18.19 21.83
CA ILE A 192 23.10 19.13 22.88
C ILE A 192 24.22 19.16 23.94
N GLU A 193 24.79 20.34 24.21
CA GLU A 193 25.79 20.57 25.25
C GLU A 193 25.20 21.43 26.35
N VAL A 194 25.41 21.02 27.62
CA VAL A 194 25.00 21.82 28.79
C VAL A 194 26.25 22.30 29.49
N ASP A 195 26.47 23.61 29.54
CA ASP A 195 27.62 24.18 30.27
C ASP A 195 27.42 24.10 31.80
N GLY A 196 28.51 24.26 32.55
CA GLY A 196 28.46 24.22 34.02
C GLY A 196 27.60 25.33 34.67
N LYS A 197 27.01 26.24 33.87
CA LYS A 197 26.08 27.29 34.28
C LYS A 197 24.62 26.98 33.85
N GLY A 198 24.38 25.79 33.28
CA GLY A 198 23.07 25.36 32.85
C GLY A 198 22.58 26.03 31.57
N LYS A 199 23.49 26.59 30.74
CA LYS A 199 23.17 27.06 29.37
C LYS A 199 23.21 25.87 28.46
N ILE A 200 22.12 25.68 27.72
CA ILE A 200 21.96 24.61 26.73
C ILE A 200 22.44 25.15 25.40
N THR A 201 23.29 24.39 24.72
CA THR A 201 23.73 24.70 23.35
C THR A 201 23.33 23.53 22.46
N ALA A 202 22.49 23.77 21.46
CA ALA A 202 22.01 22.75 20.52
C ALA A 202 22.67 22.97 19.15
N LYS A 203 23.17 21.90 18.53
CA LYS A 203 23.70 21.93 17.16
C LYS A 203 22.54 21.92 16.17
N VAL A 204 22.62 22.78 15.16
CA VAL A 204 21.64 22.89 14.07
C VAL A 204 22.37 22.81 12.75
N ASP A 205 22.01 21.83 11.93
CA ASP A 205 22.63 21.56 10.65
C ASP A 205 21.77 22.08 9.51
N SER A 206 22.33 22.90 8.65
CA SER A 206 21.63 23.46 7.50
C SER A 206 21.27 22.43 6.43
N GLU A 207 21.87 21.24 6.48
CA GLU A 207 21.58 20.12 5.59
C GLU A 207 20.35 19.32 6.05
N PHE A 208 19.96 19.43 7.34
CA PHE A 208 18.77 18.77 7.86
C PHE A 208 17.50 19.49 7.39
N ARG A 209 16.92 19.01 6.28
CA ARG A 209 15.73 19.57 5.66
C ARG A 209 14.77 18.46 5.22
N PRO A 210 14.23 17.68 6.15
CA PRO A 210 13.25 16.66 5.80
C PRO A 210 12.00 17.31 5.22
N ARG A 211 11.42 16.69 4.18
CA ARG A 211 10.20 17.17 3.51
C ARG A 211 9.17 16.06 3.55
N ARG A 212 8.08 16.28 4.24
CA ARG A 212 6.91 15.42 4.12
C ARG A 212 6.27 15.63 2.75
N ASN A 213 6.12 14.56 2.00
CA ASN A 213 5.46 14.59 0.69
C ASN A 213 4.57 13.36 0.56
N ASP A 214 3.27 13.56 0.56
CA ASP A 214 2.26 12.49 0.53
C ASP A 214 2.31 11.63 -0.76
N ASP A 215 2.90 12.17 -1.85
CA ASP A 215 3.05 11.42 -3.11
C ASP A 215 4.24 10.45 -3.12
N VAL A 216 5.19 10.58 -2.19
CA VAL A 216 6.39 9.71 -2.11
C VAL A 216 6.01 8.24 -1.90
N TRP A 217 4.90 7.98 -1.21
CA TRP A 217 4.44 6.62 -0.88
C TRP A 217 3.96 5.84 -2.08
N LYS A 218 3.32 6.51 -3.04
CA LYS A 218 2.92 5.90 -4.32
C LYS A 218 4.14 5.46 -5.11
N ASP A 219 5.20 6.26 -5.05
CA ASP A 219 6.47 5.98 -5.71
C ASP A 219 7.19 4.79 -5.06
N TRP A 220 7.14 4.66 -3.73
CA TRP A 220 7.72 3.53 -3.01
C TRP A 220 7.09 2.19 -3.37
N LYS A 221 5.78 2.15 -3.56
CA LYS A 221 5.11 0.95 -4.06
C LYS A 221 5.70 0.49 -5.40
N ASN A 222 5.91 1.41 -6.34
CA ASN A 222 6.52 1.10 -7.63
C ASN A 222 7.98 0.63 -7.48
N LYS A 223 8.75 1.24 -6.58
CA LYS A 223 10.14 0.84 -6.27
C LYS A 223 10.18 -0.57 -5.67
N MET A 224 9.30 -0.88 -4.74
CA MET A 224 9.16 -2.22 -4.15
C MET A 224 8.84 -3.27 -5.22
N MET A 225 7.88 -2.99 -6.11
CA MET A 225 7.52 -3.88 -7.21
C MET A 225 8.68 -4.08 -8.18
N ALA A 226 9.39 -3.03 -8.56
CA ALA A 226 10.54 -3.10 -9.46
C ALA A 226 11.70 -3.91 -8.84
N ALA A 227 12.00 -3.70 -7.55
CA ALA A 227 13.02 -4.45 -6.83
C ALA A 227 12.65 -5.94 -6.73
N ALA A 228 11.39 -6.26 -6.43
CA ALA A 228 10.89 -7.64 -6.38
C ALA A 228 11.02 -8.34 -7.74
N GLN A 229 10.61 -7.68 -8.81
CA GLN A 229 10.73 -8.23 -10.16
C GLN A 229 12.21 -8.44 -10.57
N GLN A 230 13.10 -7.54 -10.16
CA GLN A 230 14.53 -7.68 -10.40
C GLN A 230 15.10 -8.90 -9.66
N CYS A 231 14.70 -9.14 -8.40
CA CYS A 231 15.09 -10.33 -7.64
C CYS A 231 14.57 -11.62 -8.28
N GLN A 232 13.30 -11.66 -8.67
CA GLN A 232 12.70 -12.81 -9.36
C GLN A 232 13.42 -13.12 -10.68
N ASN A 233 13.72 -12.12 -11.50
CA ASN A 233 14.43 -12.29 -12.76
C ASN A 233 15.86 -12.84 -12.57
N LYS A 234 16.48 -12.57 -11.42
CA LYS A 234 17.81 -13.10 -11.05
C LYS A 234 17.73 -14.44 -10.33
N GLY A 235 16.53 -14.98 -10.07
CA GLY A 235 16.34 -16.19 -9.29
C GLY A 235 16.74 -16.05 -7.82
N THR A 236 16.73 -14.82 -7.30
CA THR A 236 17.08 -14.55 -5.90
C THR A 236 15.83 -14.73 -5.04
N ASP A 237 15.97 -15.54 -3.99
CA ASP A 237 14.91 -15.71 -3.00
C ASP A 237 14.69 -14.41 -2.21
N MET A 238 13.44 -14.00 -2.03
CA MET A 238 13.05 -12.84 -1.24
C MET A 238 12.74 -13.21 0.21
N GLY A 239 12.80 -14.50 0.57
CA GLY A 239 12.65 -14.98 1.93
C GLY A 239 11.34 -14.53 2.58
N VAL A 240 11.44 -14.01 3.80
CA VAL A 240 10.29 -13.55 4.61
C VAL A 240 9.53 -12.39 3.97
N TYR A 241 10.12 -11.66 3.03
CA TYR A 241 9.48 -10.52 2.37
C TYR A 241 8.49 -10.93 1.28
N GLN A 242 8.52 -12.20 0.82
CA GLN A 242 7.65 -12.66 -0.26
C GLN A 242 6.16 -12.45 0.07
N SER A 243 5.74 -12.74 1.29
CA SER A 243 4.34 -12.57 1.71
C SER A 243 3.92 -11.09 1.70
N HIS A 244 4.76 -10.20 2.22
CA HIS A 244 4.49 -8.75 2.20
C HIS A 244 4.47 -8.18 0.78
N ILE A 245 5.35 -8.70 -0.08
CA ILE A 245 5.39 -8.32 -1.48
C ILE A 245 4.17 -8.87 -2.20
N ASP A 246 3.78 -10.12 -1.97
CA ASP A 246 2.56 -10.70 -2.54
C ASP A 246 1.32 -9.91 -2.11
N ASP A 247 1.27 -9.42 -0.89
CA ASP A 247 0.21 -8.55 -0.41
C ASP A 247 0.26 -7.16 -1.07
N LEU A 248 1.44 -6.62 -1.34
CA LEU A 248 1.60 -5.41 -2.15
C LEU A 248 1.19 -5.63 -3.61
N PHE A 249 1.46 -6.79 -4.18
CA PHE A 249 1.03 -7.18 -5.52
C PHE A 249 -0.47 -7.52 -5.55
N LYS A 250 -1.02 -8.14 -4.50
CA LYS A 250 -2.47 -8.35 -4.31
C LYS A 250 -3.18 -7.04 -3.99
N SER A 251 -2.47 -6.08 -3.37
CA SER A 251 -3.00 -4.80 -3.01
C SER A 251 -3.23 -3.96 -4.25
N LYS A 252 -4.47 -3.95 -4.68
CA LYS A 252 -5.18 -2.75 -5.10
C LYS A 252 -4.62 -2.05 -6.35
N MET A 253 -4.47 -2.77 -7.46
CA MET A 253 -5.08 -2.13 -8.61
C MET A 253 -6.54 -1.88 -8.20
N PRO A 254 -7.01 -0.62 -8.19
CA PRO A 254 -8.40 -0.39 -7.84
C PRO A 254 -9.21 -1.35 -8.71
N TRP A 255 -10.04 -2.17 -8.07
CA TRP A 255 -10.85 -3.18 -8.77
C TRP A 255 -11.54 -2.59 -10.02
N ARG A 256 -11.81 -1.29 -9.99
CA ARG A 256 -12.32 -0.48 -11.09
C ARG A 256 -11.40 -0.48 -12.30
N GLU A 257 -10.09 -0.38 -12.10
CA GLU A 257 -9.11 -0.38 -13.20
C GLU A 257 -8.93 -1.77 -13.79
N ILE A 258 -8.93 -2.82 -12.96
CA ILE A 258 -8.90 -4.23 -13.43
C ILE A 258 -10.14 -4.52 -14.24
N LEU A 259 -11.31 -4.12 -13.74
CA LEU A 259 -12.58 -4.29 -14.44
C LEU A 259 -12.59 -3.53 -15.77
N ARG A 260 -12.10 -2.29 -15.79
CA ARG A 260 -11.97 -1.49 -16.99
C ARG A 260 -11.02 -2.14 -18.01
N GLN A 261 -9.85 -2.61 -17.58
CA GLN A 261 -8.90 -3.32 -18.43
C GLN A 261 -9.49 -4.64 -18.97
N PHE A 262 -10.27 -5.34 -18.17
CA PHE A 262 -10.97 -6.55 -18.60
C PHE A 262 -12.04 -6.25 -19.64
N LEU A 263 -12.84 -5.21 -19.46
CA LEU A 263 -13.91 -4.83 -20.36
C LEU A 263 -13.42 -4.14 -21.65
N THR A 264 -12.31 -3.39 -21.60
CA THR A 264 -11.78 -2.63 -22.74
C THR A 264 -11.57 -3.49 -24.01
N PRO A 265 -10.92 -4.68 -23.97
CA PRO A 265 -10.75 -5.51 -25.16
C PRO A 265 -12.07 -6.00 -25.77
N MET A 266 -13.12 -6.12 -24.96
CA MET A 266 -14.45 -6.55 -25.43
C MET A 266 -15.13 -5.44 -26.24
N PHE A 267 -14.83 -4.17 -25.94
CA PHE A 267 -15.29 -3.01 -26.70
C PHE A 267 -14.46 -2.72 -27.95
N ASP A 268 -13.17 -3.07 -27.95
CA ASP A 268 -12.23 -2.67 -28.99
C ASP A 268 -12.29 -3.54 -30.25
N SER A 269 -13.30 -4.36 -30.39
CA SER A 269 -13.30 -5.47 -31.34
C SER A 269 -13.80 -5.18 -32.73
N THR A 270 -13.86 -3.95 -33.28
CA THR A 270 -14.17 -3.91 -34.73
C THR A 270 -13.73 -2.66 -35.47
N ARG A 271 -12.45 -2.48 -35.62
CA ARG A 271 -11.90 -1.75 -36.76
C ARG A 271 -11.91 -2.70 -37.96
N LYS A 272 -12.95 -2.63 -38.83
CA LYS A 272 -12.98 -3.38 -40.08
C LYS A 272 -12.46 -2.51 -41.23
N TRP A 273 -11.53 -3.06 -42.00
CA TRP A 273 -10.98 -2.40 -43.16
C TRP A 273 -11.98 -2.35 -44.33
N LEU A 274 -13.02 -3.20 -44.33
CA LEU A 274 -14.05 -3.27 -45.34
C LEU A 274 -15.45 -3.23 -44.68
N PRO A 275 -16.35 -2.30 -45.12
CA PRO A 275 -16.08 -1.16 -46.02
C PRO A 275 -15.24 -0.07 -45.30
N PRO A 276 -14.36 0.62 -46.05
CA PRO A 276 -13.52 1.66 -45.49
C PRO A 276 -14.36 2.88 -45.10
N ASN A 277 -13.79 3.72 -44.23
CA ASN A 277 -14.44 4.94 -43.74
C ASN A 277 -14.75 5.90 -44.90
N ARG A 278 -16.03 6.06 -45.23
CA ARG A 278 -16.52 6.83 -46.40
C ARG A 278 -16.04 8.29 -46.39
N ARG A 279 -15.75 8.87 -45.23
CA ARG A 279 -15.27 10.28 -45.10
C ARG A 279 -13.87 10.51 -45.69
N HIS A 280 -13.08 9.45 -45.85
CA HIS A 280 -11.70 9.57 -46.30
C HIS A 280 -11.41 8.88 -47.64
N VAL A 281 -12.32 8.07 -48.12
CA VAL A 281 -12.17 7.33 -49.39
C VAL A 281 -11.95 8.28 -50.57
N TYR A 282 -12.65 9.44 -50.62
CA TYR A 282 -12.49 10.42 -51.68
C TYR A 282 -11.10 11.04 -51.73
N LYS A 283 -10.35 11.02 -50.60
CA LYS A 283 -8.94 11.45 -50.50
C LYS A 283 -7.96 10.32 -50.81
N LYS A 284 -8.44 9.17 -51.30
CA LYS A 284 -7.65 7.94 -51.49
C LYS A 284 -6.97 7.43 -50.22
N VAL A 285 -7.46 7.81 -49.06
CA VAL A 285 -6.99 7.32 -47.75
C VAL A 285 -7.96 6.26 -47.26
N TYR A 286 -7.45 5.03 -47.19
CA TYR A 286 -8.22 3.88 -46.71
C TYR A 286 -7.99 3.76 -45.18
N LEU A 287 -8.93 4.29 -44.41
CA LEU A 287 -8.96 4.13 -42.97
C LEU A 287 -10.01 3.09 -42.58
N PRO A 288 -9.78 2.29 -41.54
CA PRO A 288 -10.79 1.35 -41.05
C PRO A 288 -12.02 2.12 -40.57
N SER A 289 -13.19 1.59 -40.84
CA SER A 289 -14.44 2.11 -40.31
C SER A 289 -14.69 1.56 -38.91
N LEU A 290 -15.09 2.41 -37.99
CA LEU A 290 -15.71 1.98 -36.74
C LEU A 290 -17.10 1.48 -37.07
N ARG A 291 -17.34 0.18 -37.00
CA ARG A 291 -18.70 -0.34 -37.03
C ARG A 291 -19.29 -0.15 -35.65
N LYS A 292 -20.18 0.83 -35.49
CA LYS A 292 -21.17 0.81 -34.42
C LYS A 292 -21.99 -0.45 -34.61
N GLU A 293 -22.04 -1.35 -33.64
CA GLU A 293 -23.09 -2.38 -33.55
C GLU A 293 -22.60 -3.68 -32.92
N LYS A 294 -22.03 -3.59 -31.71
CA LYS A 294 -22.32 -4.60 -30.70
C LYS A 294 -22.53 -3.84 -29.38
N GLN A 295 -23.75 -3.88 -28.92
CA GLN A 295 -24.02 -3.55 -27.53
C GLN A 295 -23.29 -4.61 -26.71
N LEU A 296 -22.44 -4.20 -25.77
CA LEU A 296 -21.75 -5.12 -24.87
C LEU A 296 -22.80 -5.79 -23.98
N ASN A 297 -22.89 -7.11 -24.05
CA ASN A 297 -23.81 -7.89 -23.22
C ASN A 297 -23.09 -8.43 -22.01
N ILE A 298 -23.27 -7.77 -20.86
CA ILE A 298 -22.65 -8.13 -19.59
C ILE A 298 -23.73 -8.63 -18.63
N VAL A 299 -23.42 -9.68 -17.89
CA VAL A 299 -24.22 -10.15 -16.77
C VAL A 299 -23.49 -9.80 -15.47
N ILE A 300 -24.22 -9.19 -14.52
CA ILE A 300 -23.81 -9.09 -13.13
C ILE A 300 -24.72 -9.99 -12.31
N ALA A 301 -24.12 -10.94 -11.61
CA ALA A 301 -24.80 -11.73 -10.61
C ALA A 301 -24.39 -11.26 -9.21
N ILE A 302 -25.36 -11.16 -8.33
CA ILE A 302 -25.17 -10.74 -6.94
C ILE A 302 -25.61 -11.87 -6.04
N ASP A 303 -24.69 -12.35 -5.22
CA ASP A 303 -25.00 -13.19 -4.09
C ASP A 303 -25.71 -12.37 -3.02
N THR A 304 -26.97 -12.73 -2.74
CA THR A 304 -27.81 -12.03 -1.78
C THR A 304 -27.90 -12.77 -0.44
N SER A 305 -26.92 -13.63 -0.14
CA SER A 305 -26.79 -14.27 1.18
C SER A 305 -26.57 -13.22 2.28
N GLY A 306 -26.81 -13.64 3.54
CA GLY A 306 -26.85 -12.74 4.69
C GLY A 306 -25.55 -11.97 5.01
N SER A 307 -24.42 -12.34 4.40
CA SER A 307 -23.12 -11.66 4.53
C SER A 307 -22.95 -10.46 3.60
N THR A 308 -23.81 -10.33 2.58
CA THR A 308 -23.70 -9.26 1.58
C THR A 308 -24.60 -8.09 1.96
N THR A 309 -24.02 -6.92 2.29
CA THR A 309 -24.79 -5.74 2.65
C THR A 309 -25.26 -4.96 1.43
N GLY A 310 -26.49 -4.38 1.50
CA GLY A 310 -27.08 -3.63 0.37
C GLY A 310 -26.27 -2.41 -0.07
N ASP A 311 -25.54 -1.76 0.83
CA ASP A 311 -24.70 -0.60 0.49
C ASP A 311 -23.45 -0.98 -0.29
N ILE A 312 -22.83 -2.10 0.03
CA ILE A 312 -21.70 -2.67 -0.71
C ILE A 312 -22.11 -2.99 -2.15
N VAL A 313 -23.23 -3.68 -2.30
CA VAL A 313 -23.80 -4.05 -3.62
C VAL A 313 -24.14 -2.80 -4.42
N ARG A 314 -24.81 -1.84 -3.82
CA ARG A 314 -25.19 -0.57 -4.48
C ARG A 314 -23.96 0.16 -5.00
N THR A 315 -22.90 0.28 -4.18
CA THR A 315 -21.65 0.92 -4.57
C THR A 315 -21.00 0.19 -5.72
N PHE A 316 -20.89 -1.15 -5.65
CA PHE A 316 -20.30 -1.96 -6.72
C PHE A 316 -21.06 -1.81 -8.05
N VAL A 317 -22.38 -1.99 -8.02
CA VAL A 317 -23.21 -1.92 -9.23
C VAL A 317 -23.16 -0.51 -9.84
N SER A 318 -23.23 0.54 -9.04
CA SER A 318 -23.12 1.93 -9.51
C SER A 318 -21.78 2.20 -10.22
N GLU A 319 -20.69 1.69 -9.71
CA GLU A 319 -19.36 1.85 -10.33
C GLU A 319 -19.24 1.05 -11.64
N VAL A 320 -19.79 -0.17 -11.70
CA VAL A 320 -19.82 -0.94 -12.95
C VAL A 320 -20.62 -0.18 -14.00
N PHE A 321 -21.78 0.39 -13.64
CA PHE A 321 -22.56 1.23 -14.54
C PHE A 321 -21.80 2.47 -15.00
N ALA A 322 -21.07 3.14 -14.11
CA ALA A 322 -20.25 4.29 -14.47
C ALA A 322 -19.17 3.92 -15.50
N ILE A 323 -18.54 2.74 -15.35
CA ILE A 323 -17.57 2.22 -16.31
C ILE A 323 -18.26 1.92 -17.66
N LEU A 324 -19.39 1.20 -17.65
CA LEU A 324 -20.11 0.82 -18.86
C LEU A 324 -20.63 2.04 -19.63
N ASN A 325 -21.15 3.04 -18.93
CA ASN A 325 -21.58 4.31 -19.54
C ASN A 325 -20.46 5.04 -20.29
N SER A 326 -19.20 4.87 -19.88
CA SER A 326 -18.04 5.47 -20.54
C SER A 326 -17.77 4.88 -21.94
N PHE A 327 -18.29 3.71 -22.25
CA PHE A 327 -18.08 3.00 -23.53
C PHE A 327 -19.17 3.22 -24.60
N GLY A 328 -20.32 3.78 -24.21
CA GLY A 328 -21.29 4.33 -25.16
C GLY A 328 -22.33 3.37 -25.74
N GLY A 329 -22.42 2.13 -25.29
CA GLY A 329 -23.52 1.19 -25.66
C GLY A 329 -23.38 -0.14 -24.96
N TYR A 330 -24.30 -0.47 -24.06
CA TYR A 330 -24.29 -1.71 -23.29
C TYR A 330 -25.70 -2.24 -23.06
N GLN A 331 -25.77 -3.52 -22.84
CA GLN A 331 -26.89 -4.22 -22.23
C GLN A 331 -26.36 -4.91 -20.97
N LEU A 332 -26.87 -4.56 -19.82
CA LEU A 332 -26.51 -5.14 -18.56
C LEU A 332 -27.68 -5.90 -17.97
N ARG A 333 -27.50 -7.19 -17.75
CA ARG A 333 -28.44 -8.03 -17.00
C ARG A 333 -27.98 -8.15 -15.58
N LEU A 334 -28.82 -7.76 -14.63
CA LEU A 334 -28.55 -7.82 -13.20
C LEU A 334 -29.39 -8.95 -12.60
N ILE A 335 -28.71 -9.97 -12.06
CA ILE A 335 -29.33 -11.14 -11.47
C ILE A 335 -29.04 -11.14 -9.96
N GLN A 336 -30.07 -11.19 -9.15
CA GLN A 336 -29.95 -11.39 -7.70
C GLN A 336 -30.27 -12.84 -7.39
N CYS A 337 -29.37 -13.54 -6.71
CA CYS A 337 -29.48 -14.97 -6.43
C CYS A 337 -28.97 -15.29 -5.01
N ASP A 338 -29.71 -16.12 -4.31
CA ASP A 338 -29.27 -16.83 -3.11
C ASP A 338 -29.19 -18.34 -3.39
N MET A 339 -30.16 -19.14 -2.97
CA MET A 339 -30.35 -20.52 -3.43
C MET A 339 -31.20 -20.62 -4.68
N GLN A 340 -31.86 -19.52 -5.07
CA GLN A 340 -32.70 -19.39 -6.24
C GLN A 340 -32.58 -17.97 -6.83
N ILE A 341 -32.98 -17.80 -8.08
CA ILE A 341 -33.03 -16.47 -8.68
C ILE A 341 -34.15 -15.67 -8.01
N ALA A 342 -33.75 -14.61 -7.30
CA ALA A 342 -34.67 -13.70 -6.62
C ALA A 342 -35.13 -12.55 -7.52
N GLU A 343 -34.26 -12.11 -8.43
CA GLU A 343 -34.57 -11.06 -9.39
C GLU A 343 -33.65 -11.16 -10.63
N ASP A 344 -34.20 -10.79 -11.78
CA ASP A 344 -33.50 -10.76 -13.06
C ASP A 344 -34.02 -9.58 -13.88
N VAL A 345 -33.16 -8.56 -14.07
CA VAL A 345 -33.54 -7.29 -14.73
C VAL A 345 -32.47 -6.88 -15.73
N ILE A 346 -32.93 -6.40 -16.90
CA ILE A 346 -32.05 -5.88 -17.95
C ILE A 346 -32.07 -4.35 -17.92
N TYR A 347 -30.89 -3.77 -17.85
CA TYR A 347 -30.64 -2.34 -17.95
C TYR A 347 -29.90 -2.02 -19.25
N ASN A 348 -30.18 -0.87 -19.82
CA ASN A 348 -29.53 -0.34 -21.03
C ASN A 348 -29.63 1.19 -21.05
N MET A 349 -29.28 1.83 -22.16
CA MET A 349 -29.34 3.28 -22.27
C MET A 349 -30.78 3.84 -22.22
N GLU A 350 -31.79 3.04 -22.60
CA GLU A 350 -33.21 3.44 -22.54
C GLU A 350 -33.83 3.19 -21.18
N ASN A 351 -33.32 2.19 -20.45
CA ASN A 351 -33.69 1.83 -19.09
C ASN A 351 -32.45 1.80 -18.21
N PRO A 352 -31.92 2.97 -17.77
CA PRO A 352 -30.70 3.02 -16.98
C PRO A 352 -30.93 2.53 -15.54
N PHE A 353 -29.88 2.02 -14.91
CA PHE A 353 -29.88 1.68 -13.50
C PHE A 353 -29.93 2.95 -12.65
N ILE A 354 -30.84 2.99 -11.70
CA ILE A 354 -30.95 4.06 -10.71
C ILE A 354 -30.63 3.47 -9.34
N ALA A 355 -29.51 3.91 -8.74
CA ALA A 355 -29.00 3.34 -7.51
C ALA A 355 -29.93 3.49 -6.32
N GLU A 356 -30.72 4.58 -6.28
CA GLU A 356 -31.72 4.87 -5.25
C GLU A 356 -32.88 3.88 -5.25
N ASP A 357 -33.24 3.36 -6.42
CA ASP A 357 -34.35 2.42 -6.59
C ASP A 357 -33.93 0.96 -6.35
N PHE A 358 -32.63 0.70 -6.30
CA PHE A 358 -32.11 -0.65 -6.10
C PHE A 358 -32.43 -1.18 -4.70
N LYS A 359 -33.04 -2.36 -4.67
CA LYS A 359 -33.33 -3.12 -3.44
C LYS A 359 -32.74 -4.51 -3.52
N LEU A 360 -31.99 -4.88 -2.50
CA LEU A 360 -31.51 -6.25 -2.39
C LEU A 360 -32.66 -7.19 -2.07
N LYS A 361 -32.80 -8.25 -2.87
CA LYS A 361 -33.82 -9.29 -2.72
C LYS A 361 -33.15 -10.64 -2.53
N GLY A 362 -33.55 -11.38 -1.51
CA GLY A 362 -32.98 -12.66 -1.11
C GLY A 362 -32.75 -12.70 0.41
N GLY A 363 -31.77 -13.43 0.87
CA GLY A 363 -31.42 -13.56 2.30
C GLY A 363 -31.36 -15.01 2.78
N GLY A 364 -31.32 -15.96 1.84
CA GLY A 364 -31.17 -17.40 2.09
C GLY A 364 -29.73 -17.87 2.20
N GLY A 365 -29.51 -19.14 1.91
CA GLY A 365 -28.17 -19.73 1.75
C GLY A 365 -27.55 -19.34 0.39
N THR A 366 -26.38 -19.89 0.03
CA THR A 366 -25.66 -19.58 -1.20
C THR A 366 -25.52 -20.80 -2.09
N ASP A 367 -26.04 -20.72 -3.31
CA ASP A 367 -25.76 -21.64 -4.42
C ASP A 367 -25.56 -20.85 -5.71
N PHE A 368 -24.43 -21.06 -6.38
CA PHE A 368 -24.12 -20.32 -7.60
C PHE A 368 -24.69 -20.99 -8.87
N HIS A 369 -25.08 -22.27 -8.83
CA HIS A 369 -25.58 -23.01 -9.98
C HIS A 369 -26.76 -22.34 -10.69
N PRO A 370 -27.79 -21.81 -9.98
CA PRO A 370 -28.96 -21.25 -10.64
C PRO A 370 -28.66 -20.13 -11.64
N VAL A 371 -27.64 -19.30 -11.38
CA VAL A 371 -27.22 -18.23 -12.29
C VAL A 371 -26.62 -18.81 -13.57
N PHE A 372 -25.74 -19.81 -13.45
CA PHE A 372 -25.11 -20.45 -14.59
C PHE A 372 -26.10 -21.24 -15.43
N ASP A 373 -27.05 -21.92 -14.79
CA ASP A 373 -28.13 -22.66 -15.46
C ASP A 373 -29.05 -21.69 -16.23
N LEU A 374 -29.42 -20.56 -15.61
CA LEU A 374 -30.24 -19.54 -16.26
C LEU A 374 -29.53 -18.96 -17.49
N ILE A 375 -28.24 -18.64 -17.41
CA ILE A 375 -27.45 -18.09 -18.52
C ILE A 375 -27.28 -19.18 -19.63
N ALA A 376 -27.18 -20.46 -19.26
CA ALA A 376 -27.04 -21.55 -20.23
C ALA A 376 -28.29 -21.74 -21.10
N GLU A 377 -29.47 -21.34 -20.61
CA GLU A 377 -30.73 -21.38 -21.36
C GLU A 377 -30.86 -20.21 -22.38
N ASP A 378 -30.01 -19.16 -22.24
CA ASP A 378 -30.04 -18.01 -23.13
C ASP A 378 -29.59 -18.39 -24.56
N TYR A 379 -30.26 -17.84 -25.55
CA TYR A 379 -29.88 -18.01 -26.98
C TYR A 379 -28.51 -17.40 -27.28
N GLU A 380 -28.21 -16.26 -26.70
CA GLU A 380 -26.93 -15.56 -26.83
C GLU A 380 -26.21 -15.53 -25.49
N GLN A 381 -25.01 -16.10 -25.45
CA GLN A 381 -24.15 -16.06 -24.24
C GLN A 381 -23.60 -14.65 -24.01
N PRO A 382 -23.42 -14.23 -22.74
CA PRO A 382 -22.86 -12.92 -22.46
C PRO A 382 -21.36 -12.87 -22.82
N GLU A 383 -20.88 -11.66 -23.11
CA GLU A 383 -19.44 -11.42 -23.28
C GLU A 383 -18.65 -11.60 -21.97
N ALA A 384 -19.30 -11.38 -20.83
CA ALA A 384 -18.72 -11.66 -19.51
C ALA A 384 -19.80 -11.77 -18.42
N LEU A 385 -19.45 -12.54 -17.37
CA LEU A 385 -20.19 -12.59 -16.12
C LEU A 385 -19.31 -12.04 -14.98
N LEU A 386 -19.84 -11.06 -14.25
CA LEU A 386 -19.28 -10.57 -12.99
C LEU A 386 -20.14 -11.10 -11.85
N TYR A 387 -19.57 -11.91 -11.00
CA TYR A 387 -20.28 -12.49 -9.85
C TYR A 387 -19.78 -11.88 -8.55
N LEU A 388 -20.62 -11.10 -7.86
CA LEU A 388 -20.33 -10.50 -6.56
C LEU A 388 -20.75 -11.47 -5.45
N THR A 389 -19.81 -11.88 -4.60
CA THR A 389 -20.02 -12.86 -3.53
C THR A 389 -18.92 -12.81 -2.46
N ASP A 390 -19.17 -13.37 -1.28
CA ASP A 390 -18.14 -13.75 -0.31
C ASP A 390 -17.48 -15.10 -0.65
N GLY A 391 -18.04 -15.84 -1.61
CA GLY A 391 -17.50 -17.09 -2.13
C GLY A 391 -17.80 -18.35 -1.33
N PHE A 392 -18.56 -18.26 -0.26
CA PHE A 392 -18.96 -19.42 0.54
C PHE A 392 -20.23 -20.08 -0.03
N GLY A 393 -20.06 -20.85 -1.10
CA GLY A 393 -21.17 -21.54 -1.78
C GLY A 393 -20.71 -22.61 -2.76
N SER A 394 -21.68 -23.34 -3.31
CA SER A 394 -21.42 -24.38 -4.29
C SER A 394 -21.36 -23.78 -5.70
N ALA A 395 -20.26 -24.00 -6.44
CA ALA A 395 -20.07 -23.52 -7.81
C ALA A 395 -19.97 -24.69 -8.80
N PRO A 396 -20.31 -24.45 -10.10
CA PRO A 396 -20.15 -25.46 -11.14
C PRO A 396 -18.69 -25.94 -11.23
N LYS A 397 -18.49 -27.24 -11.45
CA LYS A 397 -17.14 -27.83 -11.58
C LYS A 397 -16.43 -27.37 -12.84
N ASN A 398 -17.17 -27.17 -13.93
CA ASN A 398 -16.63 -26.79 -15.24
C ASN A 398 -16.83 -25.30 -15.48
N SER A 399 -15.82 -24.67 -16.09
CA SER A 399 -15.92 -23.27 -16.55
C SER A 399 -16.94 -23.16 -17.70
N PRO A 400 -17.78 -22.13 -17.72
CA PRO A 400 -18.59 -21.81 -18.89
C PRO A 400 -17.72 -21.35 -20.08
N ASN A 401 -18.35 -21.19 -21.25
CA ASN A 401 -17.67 -20.76 -22.48
C ASN A 401 -17.44 -19.25 -22.56
N TYR A 402 -17.86 -18.50 -21.57
CA TYR A 402 -17.65 -17.04 -21.45
C TYR A 402 -16.77 -16.71 -20.25
N PRO A 403 -16.06 -15.58 -20.27
CA PRO A 403 -15.24 -15.13 -19.15
C PRO A 403 -16.07 -14.84 -17.90
N VAL A 404 -15.54 -15.28 -16.74
CA VAL A 404 -16.15 -15.04 -15.44
C VAL A 404 -15.15 -14.34 -14.52
N ILE A 405 -15.60 -13.25 -13.88
CA ILE A 405 -14.90 -12.57 -12.78
C ILE A 405 -15.68 -12.79 -11.49
N TRP A 406 -15.01 -13.35 -10.53
CA TRP A 406 -15.47 -13.46 -9.14
C TRP A 406 -15.08 -12.20 -8.38
N GLY A 407 -16.04 -11.31 -8.14
CA GLY A 407 -15.89 -10.14 -7.28
C GLY A 407 -16.01 -10.56 -5.81
N ILE A 408 -14.88 -10.77 -5.15
CA ILE A 408 -14.83 -11.30 -3.78
C ILE A 408 -14.85 -10.14 -2.80
N ILE A 409 -15.83 -10.14 -1.90
CA ILE A 409 -15.94 -9.20 -0.79
C ILE A 409 -14.83 -9.51 0.23
N ASP A 410 -14.42 -8.52 1.00
CA ASP A 410 -13.35 -8.65 1.98
C ASP A 410 -13.60 -9.81 2.96
N GLY A 411 -12.57 -10.63 3.17
CA GLY A 411 -12.65 -11.86 3.97
C GLY A 411 -13.23 -13.07 3.23
N GLY A 412 -13.67 -12.93 1.97
CA GLY A 412 -14.22 -14.02 1.17
C GLY A 412 -13.19 -14.93 0.50
N VAL A 413 -13.66 -15.99 -0.10
CA VAL A 413 -12.86 -17.00 -0.80
C VAL A 413 -13.33 -17.16 -2.26
N LYS A 414 -12.42 -17.55 -3.16
CA LYS A 414 -12.79 -17.83 -4.54
C LYS A 414 -13.61 -19.12 -4.64
N PRO A 415 -14.86 -19.11 -5.18
CA PRO A 415 -15.76 -20.27 -5.13
C PRO A 415 -15.33 -21.42 -6.04
N ALA A 416 -14.60 -21.13 -7.14
CA ALA A 416 -14.22 -22.13 -8.14
C ALA A 416 -12.73 -22.00 -8.52
N GLN A 417 -12.10 -23.08 -9.00
CA GLN A 417 -10.72 -23.07 -9.48
C GLN A 417 -10.56 -22.29 -10.80
N TRP A 418 -11.62 -22.09 -11.55
CA TRP A 418 -11.67 -21.35 -12.80
C TRP A 418 -12.22 -19.94 -12.62
N GLY A 419 -12.17 -19.12 -13.66
CA GLY A 419 -12.50 -17.70 -13.61
C GLY A 419 -11.40 -16.84 -13.01
N GLN A 420 -11.49 -15.53 -13.17
CA GLN A 420 -10.61 -14.57 -12.53
C GLN A 420 -11.20 -14.14 -11.19
N SER A 421 -10.37 -13.89 -10.17
CA SER A 421 -10.84 -13.31 -8.91
C SER A 421 -10.42 -11.86 -8.81
N LEU A 422 -11.34 -11.02 -8.34
CA LEU A 422 -11.16 -9.61 -8.10
C LEU A 422 -11.55 -9.33 -6.64
N SER A 423 -10.59 -8.99 -5.80
CA SER A 423 -10.88 -8.57 -4.43
C SER A 423 -11.47 -7.17 -4.44
N LEU A 424 -12.63 -7.02 -3.84
CA LEU A 424 -13.36 -5.76 -3.75
C LEU A 424 -13.10 -5.15 -2.37
N ASP A 425 -12.20 -4.17 -2.34
CA ASP A 425 -12.08 -3.28 -1.19
C ASP A 425 -13.06 -2.12 -1.41
N LEU A 426 -14.22 -2.25 -0.82
CA LEU A 426 -15.30 -1.26 -0.95
C LEU A 426 -15.27 -0.22 0.18
N GLY A 427 -14.18 -0.18 0.95
CA GLY A 427 -13.85 0.80 1.97
C GLY A 427 -15.00 1.12 2.92
N ASN A 428 -14.84 0.82 4.20
CA ASN A 428 -15.65 1.46 5.25
C ASN A 428 -15.30 2.93 5.37
#